data_f09b18acf7bce2aa380f474ba503eaf5
#
_entry.id   f09b18acf7bce2aa380f474ba503eaf5
#
_cell.length_a   1.000
_cell.length_b   1.000
_cell.length_c   1.000
_cell.angle_alpha   90.00
_cell.angle_beta   90.00
_cell.angle_gamma   90.00
#
_symmetry.space_group_name_H-M   'P 1'
#
loop_
_entity.id
_entity.type
_entity.pdbx_description
1 polymer ?
#
loop_
_entity_poly.entity_id
_entity_poly.type
_entity_poly.pdbx_seq_one_letter_code
_entity_poly.pdbx_strand_id
1 'polypeptide(L)'
;MLGRAPGLLAHDLADPVSQGDPEVLIIGAGPAGLTAATYLARFRRRVLVADGGAPRACWIPVSHNLPGFPHGITGDAILKRMTEQAMEFDAVIEPGRVEALARDGDGFRARLNGREVRARAVLLATGVTDHHPDLPGVERAIERSLVRICPICDGYEAIGKSVAIIGRDDAGAREAAFVRTYSDQVTLIHAGPADALTKEDELRRLGVELIRSSIDNVRLEGDRVTALGWGGTFRVFDLVYSALGTSPNADLARSLDVRVSDDGRLIVDDHQATSVAGLYAAGDVVRGLNQIAVAGAEAALAATAIHNALRQADGWTVD
;
A
#
# COMPACT_ATOMS: atom_id res chain seq x y z
N MET A 1 6.68 14.53 -39.34
CA MET A 1 5.82 13.56 -40.08
C MET A 1 6.25 12.17 -39.62
N LEU A 2 5.57 11.57 -38.67
CA LEU A 2 5.76 10.18 -38.29
C LEU A 2 4.58 9.39 -38.84
N GLY A 3 4.88 8.47 -39.74
CA GLY A 3 3.90 7.68 -40.48
C GLY A 3 3.07 6.79 -39.58
N ARG A 4 1.78 6.78 -39.79
CA ARG A 4 0.82 5.81 -39.21
C ARG A 4 1.19 4.39 -39.71
N ALA A 5 1.34 3.46 -38.77
CA ALA A 5 1.43 2.04 -39.07
C ALA A 5 0.12 1.55 -39.71
N PRO A 6 0.17 0.58 -40.63
CA PRO A 6 -1.01 0.07 -41.34
C PRO A 6 -1.90 -0.73 -40.40
N GLY A 7 -3.19 -0.62 -40.64
CA GLY A 7 -4.31 -1.09 -39.83
C GLY A 7 -4.20 -2.53 -39.33
N LEU A 8 -4.33 -2.67 -38.05
CA LEU A 8 -4.78 -3.90 -37.41
C LEU A 8 -6.24 -4.11 -37.78
N LEU A 9 -6.56 -5.26 -38.30
CA LEU A 9 -7.90 -5.73 -38.61
C LEU A 9 -8.79 -5.53 -37.37
N ALA A 10 -9.91 -4.89 -37.59
CA ALA A 10 -11.00 -4.83 -36.61
C ALA A 10 -11.48 -6.27 -36.32
N HIS A 11 -10.93 -6.88 -35.28
CA HIS A 11 -11.59 -8.01 -34.66
C HIS A 11 -12.71 -7.47 -33.79
N ASP A 12 -13.90 -8.01 -34.01
CA ASP A 12 -15.12 -7.74 -33.27
C ASP A 12 -14.83 -7.44 -31.80
N LEU A 13 -15.06 -6.20 -31.39
CA LEU A 13 -15.07 -5.77 -30.02
C LEU A 13 -16.36 -6.33 -29.38
N ALA A 14 -16.33 -7.62 -29.04
CA ALA A 14 -17.33 -8.18 -28.16
C ALA A 14 -17.15 -7.57 -26.78
N ASP A 15 -18.28 -7.16 -26.20
CA ASP A 15 -18.41 -6.56 -24.87
C ASP A 15 -17.58 -7.37 -23.85
N PRO A 16 -16.53 -6.83 -23.20
CA PRO A 16 -15.64 -7.59 -22.33
C PRO A 16 -16.34 -8.23 -21.12
N VAL A 17 -17.53 -7.76 -20.78
CA VAL A 17 -18.34 -8.29 -19.66
C VAL A 17 -19.16 -9.52 -20.05
N SER A 18 -19.32 -9.83 -21.34
CA SER A 18 -20.23 -10.88 -21.83
C SER A 18 -19.57 -12.28 -22.05
N GLN A 19 -18.26 -12.43 -21.88
CA GLN A 19 -17.52 -13.67 -22.22
C GLN A 19 -16.77 -14.30 -21.04
N GLY A 20 -17.51 -14.85 -20.07
CA GLY A 20 -16.95 -15.81 -19.08
C GLY A 20 -16.22 -15.17 -17.90
N ASP A 21 -15.84 -16.01 -16.94
CA ASP A 21 -15.07 -15.64 -15.77
C ASP A 21 -13.68 -15.04 -16.14
N PRO A 22 -13.11 -14.12 -15.34
CA PRO A 22 -11.77 -13.63 -15.56
C PRO A 22 -10.73 -14.75 -15.42
N GLU A 23 -9.62 -14.67 -16.17
CA GLU A 23 -8.50 -15.58 -15.96
C GLU A 23 -7.76 -15.24 -14.66
N VAL A 24 -7.66 -13.93 -14.36
CA VAL A 24 -6.97 -13.43 -13.17
C VAL A 24 -7.88 -12.47 -12.40
N LEU A 25 -8.08 -12.77 -11.13
CA LEU A 25 -8.70 -11.87 -10.16
C LEU A 25 -7.60 -11.16 -9.37
N ILE A 26 -7.60 -9.83 -9.40
CA ILE A 26 -6.74 -8.98 -8.57
C ILE A 26 -7.59 -8.39 -7.44
N ILE A 27 -7.14 -8.56 -6.20
CA ILE A 27 -7.86 -8.07 -5.02
C ILE A 27 -7.12 -6.85 -4.46
N GLY A 28 -7.65 -5.67 -4.73
CA GLY A 28 -7.11 -4.37 -4.35
C GLY A 28 -6.67 -3.52 -5.54
N ALA A 29 -7.18 -2.30 -5.62
CA ALA A 29 -6.89 -1.30 -6.66
C ALA A 29 -5.88 -0.23 -6.20
N GLY A 30 -4.93 -0.62 -5.34
CA GLY A 30 -3.76 0.19 -5.02
C GLY A 30 -2.69 0.12 -6.12
N PRO A 31 -1.53 0.77 -5.91
CA PRO A 31 -0.44 0.78 -6.90
C PRO A 31 -0.01 -0.61 -7.37
N ALA A 32 0.06 -1.61 -6.46
CA ALA A 32 0.40 -2.97 -6.85
C ALA A 32 -0.67 -3.58 -7.78
N GLY A 33 -1.95 -3.52 -7.37
CA GLY A 33 -3.02 -4.13 -8.16
C GLY A 33 -3.19 -3.49 -9.53
N LEU A 34 -3.16 -2.17 -9.62
CA LEU A 34 -3.28 -1.44 -10.89
C LEU A 34 -2.07 -1.65 -11.82
N THR A 35 -0.84 -1.77 -11.26
CA THR A 35 0.33 -2.15 -12.05
C THR A 35 0.17 -3.55 -12.62
N ALA A 36 -0.20 -4.53 -11.79
CA ALA A 36 -0.41 -5.90 -12.25
C ALA A 36 -1.53 -5.99 -13.28
N ALA A 37 -2.63 -5.25 -13.08
CA ALA A 37 -3.72 -5.17 -14.06
C ALA A 37 -3.25 -4.68 -15.43
N THR A 38 -2.45 -3.61 -15.45
CA THR A 38 -1.86 -3.08 -16.69
C THR A 38 -0.99 -4.13 -17.39
N TYR A 39 -0.10 -4.82 -16.67
CA TYR A 39 0.77 -5.84 -17.25
C TYR A 39 -0.02 -7.02 -17.80
N LEU A 40 -0.93 -7.59 -17.00
CA LEU A 40 -1.73 -8.75 -17.38
C LEU A 40 -2.66 -8.45 -18.56
N ALA A 41 -3.34 -7.29 -18.55
CA ALA A 41 -4.18 -6.86 -19.66
C ALA A 41 -3.36 -6.69 -20.97
N ARG A 42 -2.16 -6.10 -20.89
CA ARG A 42 -1.23 -6.01 -22.02
C ARG A 42 -0.71 -7.38 -22.49
N PHE A 43 -0.65 -8.37 -21.59
CA PHE A 43 -0.41 -9.78 -21.95
C PHE A 43 -1.67 -10.46 -22.50
N ARG A 44 -2.76 -9.69 -22.73
CA ARG A 44 -4.04 -10.15 -23.27
C ARG A 44 -4.74 -11.20 -22.39
N ARG A 45 -4.57 -11.10 -21.07
CA ARG A 45 -5.34 -11.87 -20.09
C ARG A 45 -6.61 -11.10 -19.70
N ARG A 46 -7.70 -11.84 -19.52
CA ARG A 46 -8.94 -11.26 -18.95
C ARG A 46 -8.72 -11.03 -17.47
N VAL A 47 -8.73 -9.75 -17.07
CA VAL A 47 -8.41 -9.30 -15.70
C VAL A 47 -9.62 -8.62 -15.08
N LEU A 48 -9.95 -9.04 -13.87
CA LEU A 48 -10.88 -8.33 -13.01
C LEU A 48 -10.13 -7.82 -11.78
N VAL A 49 -10.21 -6.53 -11.51
CA VAL A 49 -9.70 -5.90 -10.28
C VAL A 49 -10.89 -5.61 -9.36
N ALA A 50 -10.89 -6.17 -8.17
CA ALA A 50 -11.85 -5.82 -7.12
C ALA A 50 -11.31 -4.60 -6.33
N ASP A 51 -12.00 -3.46 -6.46
CA ASP A 51 -11.63 -2.21 -5.79
C ASP A 51 -12.42 -2.01 -4.50
N GLY A 52 -11.77 -2.25 -3.36
CA GLY A 52 -12.36 -2.06 -2.03
C GLY A 52 -12.58 -0.60 -1.62
N GLY A 53 -12.20 0.38 -2.45
CA GLY A 53 -12.59 1.78 -2.36
C GLY A 53 -11.69 2.73 -1.56
N ALA A 54 -10.65 2.28 -0.87
CA ALA A 54 -9.80 3.17 -0.07
C ALA A 54 -8.32 2.72 -0.09
N PRO A 55 -7.65 2.78 -1.23
CA PRO A 55 -6.24 2.41 -1.29
C PRO A 55 -5.40 3.40 -0.47
N ARG A 56 -4.43 2.88 0.29
CA ARG A 56 -3.53 3.69 1.14
C ARG A 56 -2.90 4.89 0.42
N ALA A 57 -2.66 4.75 -0.87
CA ALA A 57 -2.07 5.82 -1.68
C ALA A 57 -2.94 7.09 -1.76
N CYS A 58 -4.26 7.04 -1.52
CA CYS A 58 -5.10 8.25 -1.49
C CYS A 58 -4.73 9.21 -0.33
N TRP A 59 -4.09 8.71 0.72
CA TRP A 59 -3.59 9.51 1.84
C TRP A 59 -2.29 10.29 1.52
N ILE A 60 -1.69 10.08 0.34
CA ILE A 60 -0.47 10.79 -0.07
C ILE A 60 -0.83 12.17 -0.59
N PRO A 61 -0.48 13.26 0.13
CA PRO A 61 -0.82 14.61 -0.31
C PRO A 61 -0.05 15.01 -1.56
N VAL A 62 1.27 14.81 -1.53
CA VAL A 62 2.17 14.91 -2.68
C VAL A 62 3.35 13.97 -2.45
N SER A 63 3.60 13.08 -3.40
CA SER A 63 4.80 12.23 -3.42
C SER A 63 5.89 12.90 -4.26
N HIS A 64 7.04 13.17 -3.64
CA HIS A 64 8.24 13.69 -4.32
C HIS A 64 9.29 12.60 -4.59
N ASN A 65 9.09 11.41 -4.06
CA ASN A 65 10.01 10.29 -4.21
C ASN A 65 9.61 9.26 -5.28
N LEU A 66 8.53 9.54 -6.04
CA LEU A 66 8.14 8.71 -7.18
C LEU A 66 8.89 9.17 -8.45
N PRO A 67 9.78 8.35 -9.05
CA PRO A 67 10.50 8.71 -10.26
C PRO A 67 9.55 9.09 -11.41
N GLY A 68 9.95 10.10 -12.21
CA GLY A 68 9.17 10.60 -13.34
C GLY A 68 8.27 11.80 -13.00
N PHE A 69 8.18 12.19 -11.72
CA PHE A 69 7.38 13.35 -11.28
C PHE A 69 8.25 14.37 -10.53
N PRO A 70 9.06 15.19 -11.23
CA PRO A 70 10.04 16.10 -10.61
C PRO A 70 9.41 17.18 -9.72
N HIS A 71 8.13 17.49 -9.93
CA HIS A 71 7.37 18.46 -9.12
C HIS A 71 6.41 17.79 -8.13
N GLY A 72 6.59 16.47 -7.92
CA GLY A 72 5.67 15.68 -7.13
C GLY A 72 4.35 15.35 -7.83
N ILE A 73 3.59 14.46 -7.23
CA ILE A 73 2.26 14.07 -7.68
C ILE A 73 1.42 13.63 -6.49
N THR A 74 0.14 13.99 -6.45
CA THR A 74 -0.78 13.54 -5.40
C THR A 74 -1.13 12.07 -5.55
N GLY A 75 -1.44 11.40 -4.44
CA GLY A 75 -1.86 10.00 -4.47
C GLY A 75 -3.08 9.76 -5.35
N ASP A 76 -4.08 10.62 -5.26
CA ASP A 76 -5.28 10.54 -6.12
C ASP A 76 -4.93 10.66 -7.61
N ALA A 77 -4.03 11.57 -7.97
CA ALA A 77 -3.60 11.73 -9.37
C ALA A 77 -2.81 10.51 -9.87
N ILE A 78 -2.01 9.86 -9.00
CA ILE A 78 -1.32 8.61 -9.32
C ILE A 78 -2.36 7.51 -9.59
N LEU A 79 -3.26 7.27 -8.63
CA LEU A 79 -4.27 6.22 -8.72
C LEU A 79 -5.16 6.41 -9.96
N LYS A 80 -5.62 7.64 -10.21
CA LYS A 80 -6.39 7.96 -11.41
C LYS A 80 -5.66 7.59 -12.69
N ARG A 81 -4.39 8.00 -12.84
CA ARG A 81 -3.59 7.69 -14.04
C ARG A 81 -3.34 6.19 -14.20
N MET A 82 -3.08 5.47 -13.10
CA MET A 82 -2.88 4.03 -13.13
C MET A 82 -4.17 3.29 -13.49
N THR A 83 -5.32 3.75 -12.99
CA THR A 83 -6.65 3.23 -13.34
C THR A 83 -6.94 3.43 -14.83
N GLU A 84 -6.79 4.65 -15.33
CA GLU A 84 -6.97 4.99 -16.75
C GLU A 84 -6.06 4.12 -17.62
N GLN A 85 -4.79 3.94 -17.23
CA GLN A 85 -3.84 3.12 -17.97
C GLN A 85 -4.24 1.64 -18.01
N ALA A 86 -4.70 1.06 -16.89
CA ALA A 86 -5.13 -0.33 -16.86
C ALA A 86 -6.38 -0.56 -17.75
N MET A 87 -7.33 0.37 -17.69
CA MET A 87 -8.57 0.33 -18.48
C MET A 87 -8.33 0.52 -19.98
N GLU A 88 -7.28 1.24 -20.39
CA GLU A 88 -6.87 1.39 -21.80
C GLU A 88 -6.55 0.05 -22.47
N PHE A 89 -6.21 -0.98 -21.68
CA PHE A 89 -5.91 -2.33 -22.13
C PHE A 89 -6.98 -3.35 -21.74
N ASP A 90 -8.23 -2.92 -21.55
CA ASP A 90 -9.40 -3.76 -21.24
C ASP A 90 -9.35 -4.47 -19.87
N ALA A 91 -8.58 -3.97 -18.88
CA ALA A 91 -8.74 -4.42 -17.52
C ALA A 91 -10.08 -3.93 -16.96
N VAL A 92 -10.87 -4.83 -16.38
CA VAL A 92 -12.13 -4.48 -15.72
C VAL A 92 -11.85 -4.15 -14.26
N ILE A 93 -12.23 -2.95 -13.83
CA ILE A 93 -12.11 -2.52 -12.43
C ILE A 93 -13.52 -2.39 -11.86
N GLU A 94 -13.83 -3.23 -10.88
CA GLU A 94 -15.16 -3.30 -10.28
C GLU A 94 -15.10 -2.80 -8.82
N PRO A 95 -15.86 -1.76 -8.47
CA PRO A 95 -16.00 -1.35 -7.08
C PRO A 95 -16.63 -2.46 -6.26
N GLY A 96 -15.98 -2.81 -5.15
CA GLY A 96 -16.48 -3.83 -4.25
C GLY A 96 -15.37 -4.53 -3.48
N ARG A 97 -15.73 -5.04 -2.31
CA ARG A 97 -14.82 -5.79 -1.46
C ARG A 97 -15.03 -7.30 -1.66
N VAL A 98 -13.94 -8.02 -1.86
CA VAL A 98 -13.98 -9.49 -1.83
C VAL A 98 -14.20 -9.93 -0.38
N GLU A 99 -15.29 -10.64 -0.16
CA GLU A 99 -15.76 -11.07 1.17
C GLU A 99 -15.20 -12.44 1.56
N ALA A 100 -14.97 -13.31 0.56
CA ALA A 100 -14.46 -14.66 0.75
C ALA A 100 -13.64 -15.09 -0.46
N LEU A 101 -12.64 -15.92 -0.20
CA LEU A 101 -11.79 -16.55 -1.22
C LEU A 101 -11.58 -18.01 -0.83
N ALA A 102 -11.78 -18.92 -1.77
CA ALA A 102 -11.62 -20.36 -1.58
C ALA A 102 -11.03 -21.02 -2.83
N ARG A 103 -10.43 -22.20 -2.66
CA ARG A 103 -10.07 -23.07 -3.78
C ARG A 103 -11.32 -23.59 -4.49
N ASP A 104 -11.24 -23.69 -5.82
CA ASP A 104 -12.28 -24.28 -6.67
C ASP A 104 -11.62 -25.07 -7.81
N GLY A 105 -11.40 -26.37 -7.58
CA GLY A 105 -10.57 -27.20 -8.46
C GLY A 105 -9.13 -26.67 -8.56
N ASP A 106 -8.65 -26.45 -9.78
CA ASP A 106 -7.31 -25.89 -10.05
C ASP A 106 -7.26 -24.37 -9.93
N GLY A 107 -8.41 -23.71 -9.77
CA GLY A 107 -8.53 -22.25 -9.65
C GLY A 107 -9.05 -21.81 -8.29
N PHE A 108 -9.74 -20.68 -8.31
CA PHE A 108 -10.28 -20.00 -7.14
C PHE A 108 -11.71 -19.54 -7.38
N ARG A 109 -12.45 -19.48 -6.30
CA ARG A 109 -13.78 -18.88 -6.21
C ARG A 109 -13.76 -17.79 -5.15
N ALA A 110 -14.15 -16.59 -5.56
CA ALA A 110 -14.29 -15.43 -4.69
C ALA A 110 -15.75 -14.99 -4.62
N ARG A 111 -16.14 -14.36 -3.51
CA ARG A 111 -17.41 -13.64 -3.39
C ARG A 111 -17.15 -12.15 -3.44
N LEU A 112 -17.70 -11.49 -4.47
CA LEU A 112 -17.59 -10.06 -4.72
C LEU A 112 -19.00 -9.49 -4.90
N ASN A 113 -19.39 -8.50 -4.11
CA ASN A 113 -20.72 -7.88 -4.15
C ASN A 113 -21.88 -8.90 -4.13
N GLY A 114 -21.75 -9.93 -3.30
CA GLY A 114 -22.75 -10.98 -3.16
C GLY A 114 -22.80 -12.02 -4.30
N ARG A 115 -22.02 -11.86 -5.39
CA ARG A 115 -21.91 -12.82 -6.50
C ARG A 115 -20.63 -13.65 -6.43
N GLU A 116 -20.65 -14.82 -7.01
CA GLU A 116 -19.46 -15.63 -7.20
C GLU A 116 -18.69 -15.18 -8.44
N VAL A 117 -17.37 -15.11 -8.29
CA VAL A 117 -16.39 -14.88 -9.37
C VAL A 117 -15.39 -16.03 -9.32
N ARG A 118 -15.17 -16.68 -10.45
CA ARG A 118 -14.14 -17.71 -10.59
C ARG A 118 -12.94 -17.13 -11.32
N ALA A 119 -11.74 -17.59 -10.96
CA ALA A 119 -10.51 -17.22 -11.64
C ALA A 119 -9.50 -18.35 -11.60
N ARG A 120 -8.65 -18.44 -12.62
CA ARG A 120 -7.56 -19.44 -12.69
C ARG A 120 -6.41 -19.06 -11.74
N ALA A 121 -6.14 -17.76 -11.59
CA ALA A 121 -5.14 -17.24 -10.68
C ALA A 121 -5.68 -16.03 -9.90
N VAL A 122 -5.12 -15.80 -8.72
CA VAL A 122 -5.47 -14.65 -7.87
C VAL A 122 -4.20 -13.91 -7.47
N LEU A 123 -4.23 -12.57 -7.53
CA LEU A 123 -3.22 -11.70 -6.95
C LEU A 123 -3.82 -10.94 -5.76
N LEU A 124 -3.24 -11.13 -4.58
CA LEU A 124 -3.54 -10.35 -3.39
C LEU A 124 -2.70 -9.07 -3.39
N ALA A 125 -3.34 -7.93 -3.65
CA ALA A 125 -2.75 -6.59 -3.61
C ALA A 125 -3.45 -5.74 -2.53
N THR A 126 -3.78 -6.38 -1.41
CA THR A 126 -4.67 -5.86 -0.36
C THR A 126 -4.02 -4.83 0.55
N GLY A 127 -2.69 -4.69 0.50
CA GLY A 127 -1.94 -3.68 1.22
C GLY A 127 -1.96 -3.84 2.74
N VAL A 128 -1.86 -2.71 3.43
CA VAL A 128 -1.85 -2.61 4.90
C VAL A 128 -2.84 -1.54 5.37
N THR A 129 -3.20 -1.62 6.65
CA THR A 129 -3.91 -0.57 7.37
C THR A 129 -2.93 0.11 8.34
N ASP A 130 -2.78 1.44 8.24
CA ASP A 130 -1.95 2.23 9.15
C ASP A 130 -2.62 2.35 10.52
N HIS A 131 -1.81 2.27 11.58
CA HIS A 131 -2.26 2.61 12.92
C HIS A 131 -1.96 4.09 13.18
N HIS A 132 -2.95 4.78 13.70
CA HIS A 132 -2.82 6.18 14.14
C HIS A 132 -3.42 6.33 15.55
N PRO A 133 -3.09 7.40 16.26
CA PRO A 133 -3.67 7.66 17.56
C PRO A 133 -5.19 7.78 17.46
N ASP A 134 -5.90 7.13 18.39
CA ASP A 134 -7.36 7.28 18.52
C ASP A 134 -7.67 8.61 19.25
N LEU A 135 -7.57 9.71 18.49
CA LEU A 135 -7.73 11.07 19.00
C LEU A 135 -8.70 11.88 18.14
N PRO A 136 -9.53 12.72 18.76
CA PRO A 136 -10.41 13.59 18.01
C PRO A 136 -9.64 14.47 17.02
N GLY A 137 -10.02 14.42 15.74
CA GLY A 137 -9.44 15.26 14.69
C GLY A 137 -8.16 14.71 14.04
N VAL A 138 -7.66 13.54 14.43
CA VAL A 138 -6.45 12.94 13.83
C VAL A 138 -6.63 12.60 12.36
N GLU A 139 -7.78 12.06 11.95
CA GLU A 139 -8.09 11.78 10.54
C GLU A 139 -7.99 13.03 9.68
N ARG A 140 -8.64 14.12 10.13
CA ARG A 140 -8.55 15.42 9.45
C ARG A 140 -7.13 15.97 9.42
N ALA A 141 -6.31 15.67 10.44
CA ALA A 141 -4.91 16.04 10.48
C ALA A 141 -4.09 15.26 9.44
N ILE A 142 -4.40 13.97 9.25
CA ILE A 142 -3.77 13.11 8.23
C ILE A 142 -4.16 13.60 6.83
N GLU A 143 -5.44 13.82 6.56
CA GLU A 143 -5.94 14.37 5.28
C GLU A 143 -5.26 15.69 4.90
N ARG A 144 -4.95 16.53 5.90
CA ARG A 144 -4.26 17.81 5.70
C ARG A 144 -2.73 17.70 5.75
N SER A 145 -2.18 16.49 5.83
CA SER A 145 -0.73 16.22 5.91
C SER A 145 -0.02 16.84 7.12
N LEU A 146 -0.78 17.14 8.14
CA LEU A 146 -0.28 17.67 9.41
C LEU A 146 0.17 16.54 10.33
N VAL A 147 -0.50 15.39 10.25
CA VAL A 147 -0.02 14.12 10.79
C VAL A 147 0.34 13.22 9.62
N ARG A 148 1.56 12.75 9.59
CA ARG A 148 2.15 11.94 8.52
C ARG A 148 2.41 10.53 8.99
N ILE A 149 2.52 9.59 8.06
CA ILE A 149 2.65 8.15 8.36
C ILE A 149 3.90 7.51 7.77
N CYS A 150 4.72 8.28 7.04
CA CYS A 150 5.84 7.70 6.28
C CYS A 150 7.03 8.66 6.17
N PRO A 151 7.97 8.62 7.10
CA PRO A 151 9.18 9.46 7.02
C PRO A 151 10.05 9.20 5.78
N ILE A 152 10.00 7.97 5.21
CA ILE A 152 10.70 7.65 3.97
C ILE A 152 10.08 8.41 2.77
N CYS A 153 8.79 8.69 2.83
CA CYS A 153 8.07 9.36 1.75
C CYS A 153 8.35 10.86 1.70
N ASP A 154 8.43 11.49 2.87
CA ASP A 154 8.36 12.94 3.02
C ASP A 154 9.24 13.52 4.16
N GLY A 155 10.25 12.75 4.59
CA GLY A 155 11.20 13.22 5.60
C GLY A 155 12.04 14.43 5.12
N TYR A 156 12.23 14.58 3.82
CA TYR A 156 12.91 15.75 3.24
C TYR A 156 12.18 17.06 3.58
N GLU A 157 10.86 17.03 3.65
CA GLU A 157 10.02 18.18 4.02
C GLU A 157 10.11 18.55 5.51
N ALA A 158 10.78 17.73 6.32
CA ALA A 158 11.05 18.00 7.73
C ALA A 158 12.31 18.84 7.99
N ILE A 159 13.07 19.18 6.94
CA ILE A 159 14.31 19.99 7.08
C ILE A 159 14.01 21.30 7.80
N GLY A 160 14.71 21.52 8.92
CA GLY A 160 14.63 22.76 9.72
C GLY A 160 13.33 22.95 10.50
N LYS A 161 12.49 21.92 10.60
CA LYS A 161 11.21 21.95 11.32
C LYS A 161 11.30 21.26 12.68
N SER A 162 10.43 21.66 13.60
CA SER A 162 10.18 20.93 14.84
C SER A 162 9.27 19.75 14.54
N VAL A 163 9.71 18.54 14.90
CA VAL A 163 9.02 17.29 14.54
C VAL A 163 8.71 16.46 15.77
N ALA A 164 7.45 16.06 15.91
CA ALA A 164 7.07 15.04 16.88
C ALA A 164 6.88 13.68 16.20
N ILE A 165 7.38 12.63 16.84
CA ILE A 165 7.12 11.24 16.46
C ILE A 165 6.27 10.62 17.57
N ILE A 166 5.10 10.10 17.23
CA ILE A 166 4.25 9.36 18.17
C ILE A 166 4.56 7.88 18.00
N GLY A 167 5.13 7.25 19.03
CA GLY A 167 5.52 5.84 18.99
C GLY A 167 5.12 5.07 20.25
N ARG A 168 5.12 3.75 20.18
CA ARG A 168 4.78 2.86 21.32
C ARG A 168 5.91 1.93 21.73
N ASP A 169 6.95 1.80 20.88
CA ASP A 169 8.03 0.82 21.01
C ASP A 169 9.29 1.30 20.29
N ASP A 170 10.25 0.40 20.12
CA ASP A 170 11.49 0.65 19.39
C ASP A 170 11.29 0.98 17.90
N ALA A 171 10.13 0.70 17.28
CA ALA A 171 9.84 1.17 15.92
C ALA A 171 9.73 2.69 15.90
N GLY A 172 9.02 3.29 16.86
CA GLY A 172 8.97 4.74 17.03
C GLY A 172 10.36 5.35 17.26
N ALA A 173 11.22 4.68 18.02
CA ALA A 173 12.62 5.11 18.22
C ALA A 173 13.43 5.11 16.90
N ARG A 174 13.27 4.05 16.10
CA ARG A 174 13.93 3.97 14.78
C ARG A 174 13.46 5.07 13.82
N GLU A 175 12.15 5.37 13.81
CA GLU A 175 11.62 6.46 12.99
C GLU A 175 12.10 7.83 13.47
N ALA A 176 12.15 8.06 14.79
CA ALA A 176 12.73 9.29 15.34
C ALA A 176 14.21 9.46 14.96
N ALA A 177 14.99 8.39 15.05
CA ALA A 177 16.40 8.38 14.62
C ALA A 177 16.53 8.64 13.11
N PHE A 178 15.62 8.11 12.28
CA PHE A 178 15.60 8.37 10.84
C PHE A 178 15.32 9.84 10.53
N VAL A 179 14.33 10.44 11.20
CA VAL A 179 13.96 11.85 11.01
C VAL A 179 15.07 12.81 11.47
N ARG A 180 15.94 12.39 12.41
CA ARG A 180 17.14 13.17 12.80
C ARG A 180 18.08 13.44 11.64
N THR A 181 18.01 12.69 10.54
CA THR A 181 18.72 12.99 9.30
C THR A 181 18.34 14.36 8.71
N TYR A 182 17.10 14.78 8.95
CA TYR A 182 16.50 15.97 8.32
C TYR A 182 16.32 17.14 9.29
N SER A 183 16.10 16.86 10.57
CA SER A 183 15.88 17.90 11.57
C SER A 183 16.68 17.65 12.84
N ASP A 184 17.17 18.72 13.46
CA ASP A 184 17.81 18.72 14.78
C ASP A 184 16.82 18.90 15.94
N GLN A 185 15.52 19.14 15.64
CA GLN A 185 14.44 19.35 16.59
C GLN A 185 13.44 18.21 16.54
N VAL A 186 13.87 17.01 16.96
CA VAL A 186 13.03 15.81 16.96
C VAL A 186 12.68 15.42 18.38
N THR A 187 11.39 15.19 18.64
CA THR A 187 10.84 14.73 19.89
C THR A 187 10.12 13.40 19.67
N LEU A 188 10.52 12.33 20.36
CA LEU A 188 9.73 11.10 20.46
C LEU A 188 8.75 11.20 21.61
N ILE A 189 7.47 11.09 21.32
CA ILE A 189 6.41 10.95 22.32
C ILE A 189 6.08 9.46 22.40
N HIS A 190 6.57 8.84 23.47
CA HIS A 190 6.39 7.41 23.71
C HIS A 190 5.11 7.16 24.49
N ALA A 191 4.09 6.64 23.80
CA ALA A 191 2.75 6.37 24.34
C ALA A 191 2.52 4.87 24.67
N GLY A 192 3.57 4.06 24.65
CA GLY A 192 3.52 2.63 24.94
C GLY A 192 4.02 2.26 26.35
N PRO A 193 4.06 0.96 26.66
CA PRO A 193 4.67 0.46 27.89
C PRO A 193 6.13 0.87 28.00
N ALA A 194 6.60 1.15 29.21
CA ALA A 194 7.96 1.68 29.44
C ALA A 194 9.05 0.70 28.98
N ASP A 195 8.82 -0.59 29.12
CA ASP A 195 9.70 -1.68 28.73
C ASP A 195 9.72 -1.97 27.21
N ALA A 196 8.76 -1.44 26.45
CA ALA A 196 8.73 -1.57 25.00
C ALA A 196 9.73 -0.63 24.28
N LEU A 197 10.31 0.34 24.99
CA LEU A 197 11.35 1.24 24.48
C LEU A 197 12.70 0.88 25.09
N THR A 198 13.54 0.17 24.32
CA THR A 198 14.89 -0.25 24.76
C THR A 198 16.00 0.65 24.24
N LYS A 199 15.70 1.56 23.30
CA LYS A 199 16.65 2.41 22.56
C LYS A 199 16.82 3.83 23.11
N GLU A 200 16.55 4.04 24.39
CA GLU A 200 16.59 5.38 25.00
C GLU A 200 17.97 6.03 24.97
N ASP A 201 19.04 5.25 25.24
CA ASP A 201 20.40 5.78 25.23
C ASP A 201 20.86 6.15 23.81
N GLU A 202 20.43 5.42 22.80
CA GLU A 202 20.66 5.76 21.40
C GLU A 202 19.97 7.06 21.01
N LEU A 203 18.71 7.22 21.39
CA LEU A 203 17.94 8.46 21.14
C LEU A 203 18.62 9.66 21.81
N ARG A 204 19.06 9.53 23.05
CA ARG A 204 19.75 10.60 23.78
C ARG A 204 21.05 11.01 23.08
N ARG A 205 21.86 10.03 22.61
CA ARG A 205 23.10 10.30 21.85
C ARG A 205 22.84 11.01 20.53
N LEU A 206 21.69 10.74 19.90
CA LEU A 206 21.25 11.42 18.67
C LEU A 206 20.64 12.80 18.92
N GLY A 207 20.47 13.20 20.17
CA GLY A 207 19.82 14.47 20.53
C GLY A 207 18.32 14.47 20.27
N VAL A 208 17.67 13.30 20.29
CA VAL A 208 16.21 13.18 20.24
C VAL A 208 15.67 13.40 21.65
N GLU A 209 14.76 14.33 21.81
CA GLU A 209 14.03 14.52 23.06
C GLU A 209 13.03 13.39 23.26
N LEU A 210 12.97 12.83 24.46
CA LEU A 210 12.02 11.78 24.82
C LEU A 210 10.97 12.30 25.80
N ILE A 211 9.71 12.18 25.43
CA ILE A 211 8.56 12.42 26.30
C ILE A 211 7.83 11.10 26.50
N ARG A 212 7.66 10.68 27.76
CA ARG A 212 6.88 9.48 28.12
C ARG A 212 5.52 9.92 28.63
N SER A 213 4.52 9.85 27.76
CA SER A 213 3.15 10.19 28.10
C SER A 213 2.17 9.69 27.05
N SER A 214 0.93 9.41 27.48
CA SER A 214 -0.21 9.32 26.56
C SER A 214 -0.48 10.70 25.95
N ILE A 215 -0.95 10.70 24.71
CA ILE A 215 -1.40 11.92 24.04
C ILE A 215 -2.89 12.05 24.26
N ASP A 216 -3.31 13.15 24.89
CA ASP A 216 -4.71 13.35 25.27
C ASP A 216 -5.49 14.16 24.21
N ASN A 217 -4.78 14.93 23.36
CA ASN A 217 -5.42 15.83 22.41
C ASN A 217 -4.51 16.26 21.27
N VAL A 218 -5.08 16.33 20.05
CA VAL A 218 -4.45 16.99 18.90
C VAL A 218 -5.29 18.22 18.56
N ARG A 219 -4.69 19.40 18.60
CA ARG A 219 -5.34 20.63 18.16
C ARG A 219 -4.75 21.06 16.81
N LEU A 220 -5.64 21.41 15.89
CA LEU A 220 -5.27 21.95 14.60
C LEU A 220 -5.60 23.43 14.58
N GLU A 221 -4.59 24.28 14.40
CA GLU A 221 -4.76 25.73 14.20
C GLU A 221 -4.18 26.14 12.86
N GLY A 222 -5.04 26.54 11.92
CA GLY A 222 -4.61 26.90 10.56
C GLY A 222 -3.99 25.71 9.84
N ASP A 223 -2.80 25.90 9.27
CA ASP A 223 -2.06 24.88 8.51
C ASP A 223 -0.94 24.20 9.33
N ARG A 224 -1.08 24.18 10.66
CA ARG A 224 -0.12 23.56 11.58
C ARG A 224 -0.81 22.64 12.56
N VAL A 225 -0.08 21.63 13.00
CA VAL A 225 -0.42 20.91 14.23
C VAL A 225 0.05 21.78 15.38
N THR A 226 -0.87 22.44 16.02
CA THR A 226 -0.52 23.46 16.98
C THR A 226 -0.33 22.94 18.37
N ALA A 227 -0.87 21.77 18.71
CA ALA A 227 -0.65 21.28 20.04
C ALA A 227 -0.90 19.78 20.13
N LEU A 228 0.09 19.06 20.62
CA LEU A 228 -0.09 17.76 21.25
C LEU A 228 -0.20 18.01 22.75
N GLY A 229 -1.32 17.59 23.34
CA GLY A 229 -1.52 17.68 24.78
C GLY A 229 -1.16 16.37 25.46
N TRP A 230 -0.50 16.43 26.58
CA TRP A 230 -0.28 15.33 27.51
C TRP A 230 -0.30 15.87 28.93
N GLY A 231 -1.11 15.29 29.78
CA GLY A 231 -1.20 15.67 31.18
C GLY A 231 -1.43 17.17 31.42
N GLY A 232 -2.19 17.84 30.55
CA GLY A 232 -2.47 19.28 30.63
C GLY A 232 -1.39 20.19 30.04
N THR A 233 -0.30 19.66 29.49
CA THR A 233 0.75 20.40 28.80
C THR A 233 0.50 20.38 27.29
N PHE A 234 0.71 21.51 26.63
CA PHE A 234 0.59 21.62 25.17
C PHE A 234 1.92 22.07 24.57
N ARG A 235 2.29 21.45 23.47
CA ARG A 235 3.47 21.85 22.68
C ARG A 235 3.13 21.88 21.20
N VAL A 236 3.66 22.85 20.50
CA VAL A 236 3.46 23.07 19.07
C VAL A 236 4.58 22.40 18.31
N PHE A 237 4.23 21.69 17.23
CA PHE A 237 5.17 21.12 16.28
C PHE A 237 4.77 21.51 14.86
N ASP A 238 5.77 21.68 13.98
CA ASP A 238 5.53 21.95 12.57
C ASP A 238 5.03 20.68 11.84
N LEU A 239 5.51 19.51 12.26
CA LEU A 239 5.14 18.21 11.71
C LEU A 239 4.98 17.16 12.82
N VAL A 240 4.07 16.23 12.60
CA VAL A 240 3.88 15.05 13.45
C VAL A 240 3.91 13.79 12.60
N TYR A 241 4.65 12.77 13.02
CA TYR A 241 4.60 11.44 12.43
C TYR A 241 3.94 10.45 13.38
N SER A 242 3.03 9.64 12.84
CA SER A 242 2.45 8.49 13.55
C SER A 242 3.30 7.26 13.26
N ALA A 243 4.15 6.88 14.20
CA ALA A 243 5.03 5.71 14.16
C ALA A 243 4.41 4.55 14.97
N LEU A 244 3.12 4.29 14.77
CA LEU A 244 2.35 3.26 15.47
C LEU A 244 2.29 1.93 14.72
N GLY A 245 2.92 1.87 13.53
CA GLY A 245 3.00 0.68 12.71
C GLY A 245 1.79 0.47 11.80
N THR A 246 1.77 -0.70 11.17
CA THR A 246 0.73 -1.11 10.21
C THR A 246 0.32 -2.55 10.43
N SER A 247 -0.92 -2.90 10.08
CA SER A 247 -1.41 -4.29 10.02
C SER A 247 -1.58 -4.73 8.57
N PRO A 248 -1.00 -5.85 8.14
CA PRO A 248 -1.23 -6.41 6.80
C PRO A 248 -2.68 -6.88 6.63
N ASN A 249 -3.29 -6.56 5.47
CA ASN A 249 -4.64 -7.01 5.13
C ASN A 249 -4.59 -8.44 4.54
N ALA A 250 -4.22 -9.42 5.35
CA ALA A 250 -3.96 -10.81 4.95
C ALA A 250 -5.10 -11.79 5.25
N ASP A 251 -6.28 -11.33 5.67
CA ASP A 251 -7.37 -12.20 6.16
C ASP A 251 -7.88 -13.18 5.10
N LEU A 252 -7.99 -12.75 3.84
CA LEU A 252 -8.38 -13.64 2.73
C LEU A 252 -7.37 -14.75 2.49
N ALA A 253 -6.08 -14.49 2.71
CA ALA A 253 -5.02 -15.47 2.56
C ALA A 253 -5.03 -16.52 3.68
N ARG A 254 -5.39 -16.11 4.90
CA ARG A 254 -5.47 -17.02 6.06
C ARG A 254 -6.51 -18.12 5.85
N SER A 255 -7.60 -17.83 5.14
CA SER A 255 -8.61 -18.84 4.82
C SER A 255 -8.11 -19.95 3.87
N LEU A 256 -6.94 -19.76 3.28
CA LEU A 256 -6.28 -20.67 2.33
C LEU A 256 -4.97 -21.26 2.89
N ASP A 257 -4.69 -21.09 4.19
CA ASP A 257 -3.48 -21.57 4.87
C ASP A 257 -2.16 -21.07 4.21
N VAL A 258 -2.17 -19.82 3.70
CA VAL A 258 -0.98 -19.18 3.17
C VAL A 258 0.02 -18.92 4.29
N ARG A 259 1.30 -19.20 4.06
CA ARG A 259 2.37 -18.89 5.02
C ARG A 259 2.49 -17.38 5.22
N VAL A 260 2.59 -16.99 6.50
CA VAL A 260 2.79 -15.60 6.93
C VAL A 260 4.03 -15.48 7.78
N SER A 261 4.63 -14.30 7.79
CA SER A 261 5.73 -13.92 8.70
C SER A 261 5.19 -13.59 10.10
N ASP A 262 6.11 -13.40 11.07
CA ASP A 262 5.76 -13.08 12.45
C ASP A 262 4.96 -11.77 12.59
N ASP A 263 5.16 -10.81 11.66
CA ASP A 263 4.41 -9.55 11.59
C ASP A 263 3.10 -9.67 10.75
N GLY A 264 2.74 -10.89 10.34
CA GLY A 264 1.49 -11.20 9.63
C GLY A 264 1.49 -10.91 8.14
N ARG A 265 2.64 -10.57 7.53
CA ARG A 265 2.76 -10.36 6.08
C ARG A 265 2.80 -11.69 5.34
N LEU A 266 2.34 -11.67 4.09
CA LEU A 266 2.38 -12.84 3.22
C LEU A 266 3.81 -13.18 2.82
N ILE A 267 4.21 -14.43 2.97
CA ILE A 267 5.51 -14.93 2.51
C ILE A 267 5.35 -15.38 1.06
N VAL A 268 6.19 -14.82 0.18
CA VAL A 268 6.24 -15.12 -1.24
C VAL A 268 7.66 -15.48 -1.67
N ASP A 269 7.79 -16.14 -2.81
CA ASP A 269 9.07 -16.40 -3.47
C ASP A 269 9.52 -15.19 -4.35
N ASP A 270 10.61 -15.36 -5.10
CA ASP A 270 11.16 -14.34 -5.99
C ASP A 270 10.24 -14.00 -7.18
N HIS A 271 9.23 -14.84 -7.43
CA HIS A 271 8.18 -14.66 -8.42
C HIS A 271 6.86 -14.15 -7.86
N GLN A 272 6.86 -13.75 -6.58
CA GLN A 272 5.68 -13.30 -5.83
C GLN A 272 4.60 -14.39 -5.67
N ALA A 273 4.95 -15.67 -5.85
CA ALA A 273 4.07 -16.79 -5.59
C ALA A 273 4.03 -17.08 -4.08
N THR A 274 2.82 -17.31 -3.55
CA THR A 274 2.61 -17.72 -2.17
C THR A 274 2.85 -19.23 -2.00
N SER A 275 2.65 -19.75 -0.79
CA SER A 275 2.66 -21.20 -0.54
C SER A 275 1.49 -21.96 -1.20
N VAL A 276 0.52 -21.28 -1.77
CA VAL A 276 -0.67 -21.83 -2.42
C VAL A 276 -0.55 -21.63 -3.94
N ALA A 277 -0.50 -22.72 -4.69
CA ALA A 277 -0.34 -22.69 -6.15
C ALA A 277 -1.44 -21.84 -6.82
N GLY A 278 -1.06 -20.95 -7.75
CA GLY A 278 -1.97 -20.02 -8.45
C GLY A 278 -2.36 -18.79 -7.63
N LEU A 279 -1.94 -18.70 -6.36
CA LEU A 279 -2.14 -17.52 -5.52
C LEU A 279 -0.84 -16.75 -5.36
N TYR A 280 -0.88 -15.47 -5.71
CA TYR A 280 0.24 -14.53 -5.68
C TYR A 280 -0.06 -13.37 -4.75
N ALA A 281 0.97 -12.65 -4.33
CA ALA A 281 0.77 -11.43 -3.55
C ALA A 281 1.84 -10.38 -3.91
N ALA A 282 1.49 -9.10 -3.84
CA ALA A 282 2.41 -7.99 -4.12
C ALA A 282 2.04 -6.72 -3.34
N GLY A 283 3.04 -5.89 -3.10
CA GLY A 283 2.90 -4.62 -2.41
C GLY A 283 2.96 -4.75 -0.89
N ASP A 284 2.36 -3.80 -0.18
CA ASP A 284 2.54 -3.63 1.26
C ASP A 284 2.12 -4.85 2.09
N VAL A 285 1.26 -5.72 1.57
CA VAL A 285 0.87 -6.98 2.22
C VAL A 285 2.01 -8.01 2.28
N VAL A 286 3.06 -7.83 1.46
CA VAL A 286 4.24 -8.71 1.35
C VAL A 286 5.45 -8.13 2.06
N ARG A 287 5.86 -6.91 1.68
CA ARG A 287 7.10 -6.28 2.15
C ARG A 287 6.83 -5.06 3.03
N GLY A 288 7.67 -4.88 4.07
CA GLY A 288 7.52 -3.79 5.02
C GLY A 288 8.00 -2.41 4.55
N LEU A 289 8.50 -2.27 3.33
CA LEU A 289 8.97 -0.97 2.85
C LEU A 289 7.85 -0.04 2.36
N ASN A 290 6.65 -0.47 2.17
CA ASN A 290 5.45 0.32 1.88
C ASN A 290 5.67 1.53 0.93
N GLN A 291 6.23 1.28 -0.25
CA GLN A 291 6.54 2.30 -1.27
C GLN A 291 5.87 1.98 -2.59
N ILE A 292 5.36 3.01 -3.30
CA ILE A 292 4.72 2.83 -4.62
C ILE A 292 5.66 2.13 -5.61
N ALA A 293 6.94 2.51 -5.62
CA ALA A 293 7.94 1.92 -6.51
C ALA A 293 8.15 0.42 -6.23
N VAL A 294 8.17 0.01 -4.95
CA VAL A 294 8.29 -1.40 -4.54
C VAL A 294 7.04 -2.16 -4.93
N ALA A 295 5.87 -1.63 -4.61
CA ALA A 295 4.58 -2.21 -4.96
C ALA A 295 4.44 -2.44 -6.48
N GLY A 296 4.88 -1.48 -7.30
CA GLY A 296 4.91 -1.60 -8.75
C GLY A 296 5.89 -2.66 -9.26
N ALA A 297 7.09 -2.74 -8.69
CA ALA A 297 8.08 -3.73 -9.07
C ALA A 297 7.61 -5.16 -8.76
N GLU A 298 7.11 -5.39 -7.53
CA GLU A 298 6.56 -6.68 -7.13
C GLU A 298 5.36 -7.09 -7.99
N ALA A 299 4.47 -6.13 -8.30
CA ALA A 299 3.32 -6.37 -9.16
C ALA A 299 3.73 -6.78 -10.59
N ALA A 300 4.78 -6.19 -11.14
CA ALA A 300 5.29 -6.57 -12.46
C ALA A 300 5.87 -8.00 -12.45
N LEU A 301 6.59 -8.38 -11.38
CA LEU A 301 7.09 -9.75 -11.18
C LEU A 301 5.91 -10.74 -11.07
N ALA A 302 4.94 -10.46 -10.20
CA ALA A 302 3.75 -11.29 -10.03
C ALA A 302 2.96 -11.47 -11.34
N ALA A 303 2.68 -10.38 -12.04
CA ALA A 303 1.94 -10.42 -13.31
C ALA A 303 2.66 -11.25 -14.38
N THR A 304 3.98 -11.15 -14.46
CA THR A 304 4.79 -11.94 -15.40
C THR A 304 4.76 -13.42 -15.01
N ALA A 305 4.91 -13.75 -13.73
CA ALA A 305 4.84 -15.11 -13.23
C ALA A 305 3.46 -15.74 -13.47
N ILE A 306 2.38 -15.02 -13.18
CA ILE A 306 1.00 -15.45 -13.45
C ILE A 306 0.82 -15.73 -14.95
N HIS A 307 1.26 -14.81 -15.81
CA HIS A 307 1.14 -15.00 -17.26
C HIS A 307 1.87 -16.24 -17.74
N ASN A 308 3.11 -16.46 -17.28
CA ASN A 308 3.90 -17.63 -17.66
C ASN A 308 3.27 -18.94 -17.16
N ALA A 309 2.78 -18.97 -15.93
CA ALA A 309 2.08 -20.14 -15.39
C ALA A 309 0.80 -20.49 -16.20
N LEU A 310 0.03 -19.47 -16.57
CA LEU A 310 -1.15 -19.65 -17.42
C LEU A 310 -0.79 -20.12 -18.82
N ARG A 311 0.29 -19.59 -19.43
CA ARG A 311 0.78 -20.07 -20.74
C ARG A 311 1.22 -21.52 -20.69
N GLN A 312 1.91 -21.91 -19.63
CA GLN A 312 2.32 -23.30 -19.43
C GLN A 312 1.11 -24.21 -19.31
N ALA A 313 0.11 -23.83 -18.51
CA ALA A 313 -1.13 -24.60 -18.39
C ALA A 313 -1.93 -24.67 -19.70
N ASP A 314 -1.82 -23.65 -20.57
CA ASP A 314 -2.44 -23.59 -21.89
C ASP A 314 -1.63 -24.35 -22.96
N GLY A 315 -0.44 -24.88 -22.63
CA GLY A 315 0.46 -25.56 -23.58
C GLY A 315 1.18 -24.62 -24.57
N TRP A 316 1.34 -23.34 -24.20
CA TRP A 316 1.96 -22.30 -25.06
C TRP A 316 3.41 -21.98 -24.66
N THR A 317 4.14 -22.98 -24.20
CA THR A 317 5.57 -22.88 -23.88
C THR A 317 6.37 -23.84 -24.77
N VAL A 318 7.63 -23.53 -24.97
CA VAL A 318 8.62 -24.44 -25.50
C VAL A 318 9.57 -24.83 -24.37
N ASP A 319 9.99 -26.10 -24.35
CA ASP A 319 10.95 -26.61 -23.38
C ASP A 319 12.37 -26.19 -23.75
#